data_4651028696506c496c2c87394792c0aa
#
_entry.id   4651028696506c496c2c87394792c0aa
#
_cell.length_a   1.000
_cell.length_b   1.000
_cell.length_c   1.000
_cell.angle_alpha   90.00
_cell.angle_beta   90.00
_cell.angle_gamma   90.00
#
_symmetry.space_group_name_H-M   'P 1'
#
loop_
_entity.id
_entity.type
_entity.pdbx_description
1 polymer ?
#
loop_
_entity_poly.entity_id
_entity_poly.type
_entity_poly.pdbx_seq_one_letter_code
_entity_poly.pdbx_strand_id
1 'polypeptide(L)'
;MLGISTTTVSNVINGKTSEVSQKTAEKVQKLLDEYDYVPNMNAKNLAQNHSKLIGIVLKRRKDKYENIFTDPFHGELLGALESAIREQGYYMMIYISEDIEEIVRNIVGWNTEGLILIGMLHDDYLKIRSKYKKPAVLIDSYTPKNIARYVNIGLDDEEGGYLMTKYLLDCGHRKIAFLADNMEGVDYIRYTGHQRALQEYGLDIDLDNLIVIRPSKYERQGSMEEIYAVAHKFTAFMCCSDYYAVTLMKYLKAKGIRFPEDLSITGFDDNLYAQLACPSLTTIHQDIFQRGTIAAEYLFKMIDGWNPKTTNLSLPVRLVVRDSVKLLNPPEDDSSDDSSAL
;
A
#
# COMPACT_ATOMS: atom_id res chain seq x y z
N MET A 1 -30.34 45.26 -4.20
CA MET A 1 -30.25 44.75 -2.82
C MET A 1 -31.59 44.23 -2.39
N LEU A 2 -31.67 42.97 -1.86
CA LEU A 2 -32.93 42.28 -1.54
C LEU A 2 -33.59 42.74 -0.22
N GLY A 3 -32.93 43.54 0.62
CA GLY A 3 -33.40 43.86 1.97
C GLY A 3 -33.46 42.65 2.90
N ILE A 4 -32.70 41.63 2.64
CA ILE A 4 -32.64 40.37 3.38
C ILE A 4 -31.36 40.36 4.22
N SER A 5 -31.44 39.84 5.46
CA SER A 5 -30.24 39.75 6.35
C SER A 5 -29.22 38.74 5.82
N THR A 6 -27.94 38.97 6.12
CA THR A 6 -26.88 38.01 5.82
C THR A 6 -27.16 36.64 6.47
N THR A 7 -27.77 36.62 7.64
CA THR A 7 -28.19 35.39 8.33
C THR A 7 -29.21 34.61 7.52
N THR A 8 -30.23 35.28 6.95
CA THR A 8 -31.24 34.62 6.10
C THR A 8 -30.61 34.02 4.85
N VAL A 9 -29.71 34.75 4.18
CA VAL A 9 -28.96 34.23 3.02
C VAL A 9 -28.11 33.02 3.41
N SER A 10 -27.39 33.12 4.54
CA SER A 10 -26.60 32.03 5.07
C SER A 10 -27.44 30.79 5.38
N ASN A 11 -28.65 30.96 5.95
CA ASN A 11 -29.57 29.85 6.24
C ASN A 11 -30.02 29.14 4.95
N VAL A 12 -30.30 29.89 3.87
CA VAL A 12 -30.63 29.29 2.57
C VAL A 12 -29.46 28.53 1.99
N ILE A 13 -28.25 29.14 1.96
CA ILE A 13 -27.02 28.51 1.47
C ILE A 13 -26.68 27.21 2.23
N ASN A 14 -26.96 27.17 3.54
CA ASN A 14 -26.68 26.01 4.40
C ASN A 14 -27.86 25.02 4.52
N GLY A 15 -28.92 25.18 3.72
CA GLY A 15 -30.07 24.27 3.70
C GLY A 15 -30.98 24.35 4.95
N LYS A 16 -30.81 25.35 5.83
CA LYS A 16 -31.67 25.61 6.99
C LYS A 16 -32.96 26.32 6.57
N THR A 17 -33.69 25.73 5.62
CA THR A 17 -34.88 26.33 5.01
C THR A 17 -36.06 26.41 5.96
N SER A 18 -36.10 25.62 7.04
CA SER A 18 -37.14 25.70 8.08
C SER A 18 -37.15 27.04 8.84
N GLU A 19 -36.05 27.79 8.82
CA GLU A 19 -35.91 29.09 9.45
C GLU A 19 -36.20 30.28 8.49
N VAL A 20 -36.55 29.97 7.24
CA VAL A 20 -36.76 30.96 6.17
C VAL A 20 -38.06 30.66 5.43
N SER A 21 -38.89 31.70 5.11
CA SER A 21 -40.06 31.46 4.32
C SER A 21 -39.73 30.90 2.94
N GLN A 22 -40.55 30.01 2.41
CA GLN A 22 -40.33 29.40 1.09
C GLN A 22 -40.08 30.45 0.01
N LYS A 23 -40.92 31.50 -0.01
CA LYS A 23 -40.81 32.62 -0.97
C LYS A 23 -39.44 33.34 -0.88
N THR A 24 -38.89 33.46 0.32
CA THR A 24 -37.56 34.08 0.54
C THR A 24 -36.45 33.13 0.11
N ALA A 25 -36.59 31.83 0.39
CA ALA A 25 -35.63 30.82 -0.01
C ALA A 25 -35.51 30.73 -1.54
N GLU A 26 -36.66 30.69 -2.26
CA GLU A 26 -36.67 30.69 -3.73
C GLU A 26 -36.06 31.95 -4.34
N LYS A 27 -36.30 33.12 -3.73
CA LYS A 27 -35.75 34.39 -4.19
C LYS A 27 -34.20 34.46 -4.00
N VAL A 28 -33.72 33.93 -2.88
CA VAL A 28 -32.27 33.84 -2.61
C VAL A 28 -31.62 32.84 -3.57
N GLN A 29 -32.23 31.63 -3.75
CA GLN A 29 -31.73 30.62 -4.64
C GLN A 29 -31.59 31.14 -6.08
N LYS A 30 -32.64 31.81 -6.60
CA LYS A 30 -32.59 32.40 -7.93
C LYS A 30 -31.44 33.37 -8.14
N LEU A 31 -31.09 34.17 -7.12
CA LEU A 31 -29.95 35.08 -7.21
C LEU A 31 -28.60 34.33 -7.10
N LEU A 32 -28.52 33.31 -6.24
CA LEU A 32 -27.33 32.49 -6.18
C LEU A 32 -27.01 31.85 -7.54
N ASP A 33 -28.09 31.37 -8.22
CA ASP A 33 -27.96 30.78 -9.57
C ASP A 33 -27.64 31.85 -10.64
N GLU A 34 -28.27 33.04 -10.56
CA GLU A 34 -28.04 34.16 -11.50
C GLU A 34 -26.61 34.72 -11.42
N TYR A 35 -25.98 34.69 -10.23
CA TYR A 35 -24.62 35.17 -10.01
C TYR A 35 -23.59 34.05 -9.96
N ASP A 36 -23.92 32.83 -10.34
CA ASP A 36 -23.04 31.63 -10.25
C ASP A 36 -22.33 31.55 -8.90
N TYR A 37 -23.06 31.86 -7.81
CA TYR A 37 -22.46 31.92 -6.50
C TYR A 37 -22.07 30.54 -5.98
N VAL A 38 -20.78 30.30 -5.82
CA VAL A 38 -20.24 29.10 -5.19
C VAL A 38 -20.03 29.38 -3.69
N PRO A 39 -20.68 28.63 -2.78
CA PRO A 39 -20.51 28.80 -1.35
C PRO A 39 -19.04 28.61 -0.93
N ASN A 40 -18.52 29.51 -0.11
CA ASN A 40 -17.21 29.33 0.49
C ASN A 40 -17.25 28.16 1.48
N MET A 41 -16.62 27.04 1.12
CA MET A 41 -16.60 25.81 1.92
C MET A 41 -15.98 26.03 3.30
N ASN A 42 -14.98 26.91 3.44
CA ASN A 42 -14.39 27.23 4.74
C ASN A 42 -15.39 27.89 5.68
N ALA A 43 -16.22 28.84 5.16
CA ALA A 43 -17.26 29.48 5.95
C ALA A 43 -18.37 28.48 6.32
N LYS A 44 -18.74 27.59 5.40
CA LYS A 44 -19.72 26.54 5.63
C LYS A 44 -19.23 25.53 6.69
N ASN A 45 -18.03 25.06 6.54
CA ASN A 45 -17.39 24.11 7.46
C ASN A 45 -17.23 24.69 8.87
N LEU A 46 -16.83 25.97 8.96
CA LEU A 46 -16.75 26.69 10.25
C LEU A 46 -18.12 26.77 10.93
N ALA A 47 -19.16 27.11 10.17
CA ALA A 47 -20.54 27.21 10.70
C ALA A 47 -21.12 25.86 11.17
N GLN A 48 -20.70 24.76 10.54
CA GLN A 48 -21.13 23.41 10.85
C GLN A 48 -20.21 22.68 11.83
N ASN A 49 -19.07 23.25 12.16
CA ASN A 49 -17.99 22.64 12.95
C ASN A 49 -17.48 21.29 12.35
N HIS A 50 -17.55 21.17 11.03
CA HIS A 50 -17.08 20.03 10.26
C HIS A 50 -16.07 20.48 9.20
N SER A 51 -14.89 19.85 9.14
CA SER A 51 -13.89 20.19 8.12
C SER A 51 -14.14 19.52 6.78
N LYS A 52 -14.83 18.38 6.79
CA LYS A 52 -14.98 17.48 5.64
C LYS A 52 -13.63 16.98 5.07
N LEU A 53 -12.58 16.99 5.91
CA LEU A 53 -11.24 16.55 5.53
C LEU A 53 -10.90 15.20 6.15
N ILE A 54 -10.43 14.28 5.32
CA ILE A 54 -9.79 13.04 5.75
C ILE A 54 -8.28 13.16 5.50
N GLY A 55 -7.48 12.97 6.54
CA GLY A 55 -6.04 13.01 6.43
C GLY A 55 -5.47 11.65 6.04
N ILE A 56 -4.67 11.63 4.98
CA ILE A 56 -3.86 10.47 4.59
C ILE A 56 -2.43 10.77 4.98
N VAL A 57 -1.88 9.98 5.87
CA VAL A 57 -0.55 10.20 6.43
C VAL A 57 0.39 9.10 5.96
N LEU A 58 1.45 9.51 5.28
CA LEU A 58 2.55 8.63 4.88
C LEU A 58 3.84 9.12 5.53
N LYS A 59 4.51 8.22 6.25
CA LYS A 59 5.84 8.53 6.76
C LYS A 59 6.85 8.35 5.63
N ARG A 60 7.45 9.47 5.20
CA ARG A 60 8.46 9.44 4.16
C ARG A 60 9.74 8.80 4.68
N ARG A 61 10.32 7.92 3.87
CA ARG A 61 11.70 7.48 4.01
C ARG A 61 12.52 8.16 2.91
N LYS A 62 13.29 9.19 3.30
CA LYS A 62 14.13 10.02 2.38
C LYS A 62 15.01 9.22 1.45
N ASP A 63 15.49 8.15 2.00
CA ASP A 63 16.45 7.28 1.39
C ASP A 63 15.85 6.38 0.29
N LYS A 64 14.53 6.10 0.34
CA LYS A 64 13.88 5.15 -0.58
C LYS A 64 13.34 5.80 -1.86
N TYR A 65 12.60 6.89 -1.73
CA TYR A 65 11.94 7.55 -2.86
C TYR A 65 12.17 9.06 -2.86
N GLU A 66 12.61 9.63 -4.00
CA GLU A 66 12.57 11.07 -4.22
C GLU A 66 11.12 11.58 -4.26
N ASN A 67 10.25 10.77 -4.86
CA ASN A 67 8.82 11.03 -4.95
C ASN A 67 8.04 9.73 -4.72
N ILE A 68 7.27 9.67 -3.64
CA ILE A 68 6.46 8.50 -3.27
C ILE A 68 5.39 8.17 -4.33
N PHE A 69 4.94 9.16 -5.10
CA PHE A 69 3.94 8.97 -6.15
C PHE A 69 4.49 8.28 -7.41
N THR A 70 5.80 8.07 -7.51
CA THR A 70 6.38 7.27 -8.60
C THR A 70 6.29 5.77 -8.36
N ASP A 71 5.93 5.35 -7.14
CA ASP A 71 5.66 3.95 -6.81
C ASP A 71 4.21 3.62 -7.18
N PRO A 72 3.95 2.66 -8.10
CA PRO A 72 2.60 2.28 -8.51
C PRO A 72 1.71 1.85 -7.35
N PHE A 73 2.27 1.19 -6.33
CA PHE A 73 1.55 0.80 -5.12
C PHE A 73 0.88 2.01 -4.43
N HIS A 74 1.66 3.07 -4.19
CA HIS A 74 1.13 4.27 -3.55
C HIS A 74 0.14 5.00 -4.46
N GLY A 75 0.40 5.04 -5.77
CA GLY A 75 -0.49 5.68 -6.74
C GLY A 75 -1.88 5.01 -6.77
N GLU A 76 -1.92 3.69 -6.84
CA GLU A 76 -3.16 2.91 -6.86
C GLU A 76 -3.93 3.01 -5.54
N LEU A 77 -3.22 2.87 -4.41
CA LEU A 77 -3.82 2.99 -3.08
C LEU A 77 -4.45 4.38 -2.85
N LEU A 78 -3.73 5.45 -3.21
CA LEU A 78 -4.23 6.82 -3.06
C LEU A 78 -5.40 7.09 -3.99
N GLY A 79 -5.42 6.52 -5.20
CA GLY A 79 -6.55 6.61 -6.13
C GLY A 79 -7.80 5.93 -5.57
N ALA A 80 -7.67 4.75 -4.99
CA ALA A 80 -8.76 4.04 -4.33
C ALA A 80 -9.31 4.83 -3.13
N LEU A 81 -8.42 5.36 -2.28
CA LEU A 81 -8.79 6.18 -1.14
C LEU A 81 -9.49 7.47 -1.55
N GLU A 82 -8.99 8.18 -2.58
CA GLU A 82 -9.62 9.39 -3.08
C GLU A 82 -11.04 9.13 -3.54
N SER A 83 -11.25 8.09 -4.36
CA SER A 83 -12.57 7.75 -4.88
C SER A 83 -13.55 7.45 -3.74
N ALA A 84 -13.16 6.59 -2.80
CA ALA A 84 -14.02 6.20 -1.68
C ALA A 84 -14.32 7.37 -0.74
N ILE A 85 -13.36 8.26 -0.48
CA ILE A 85 -13.53 9.44 0.37
C ILE A 85 -14.44 10.46 -0.30
N ARG A 86 -14.25 10.71 -1.61
CA ARG A 86 -15.06 11.64 -2.39
C ARG A 86 -16.51 11.18 -2.52
N GLU A 87 -16.77 9.88 -2.66
CA GLU A 87 -18.12 9.31 -2.68
C GLU A 87 -18.89 9.57 -1.38
N GLN A 88 -18.20 9.68 -0.25
CA GLN A 88 -18.80 10.06 1.03
C GLN A 88 -18.95 11.59 1.21
N GLY A 89 -18.61 12.39 0.20
CA GLY A 89 -18.71 13.86 0.23
C GLY A 89 -17.63 14.52 1.10
N TYR A 90 -16.47 13.86 1.24
CA TYR A 90 -15.30 14.37 1.92
C TYR A 90 -14.16 14.68 0.94
N TYR A 91 -13.14 15.39 1.41
CA TYR A 91 -11.94 15.71 0.66
C TYR A 91 -10.73 15.04 1.29
N MET A 92 -9.83 14.56 0.45
CA MET A 92 -8.59 13.92 0.85
C MET A 92 -7.49 14.97 1.04
N MET A 93 -6.82 14.95 2.18
CA MET A 93 -5.63 15.76 2.46
C MET A 93 -4.44 14.82 2.69
N ILE A 94 -3.48 14.84 1.78
CA ILE A 94 -2.27 14.00 1.89
C ILE A 94 -1.20 14.77 2.64
N TYR A 95 -0.61 14.12 3.64
CA TYR A 95 0.51 14.65 4.40
C TYR A 95 1.67 13.66 4.42
N ILE A 96 2.82 14.08 3.91
CA ILE A 96 4.01 13.25 3.77
C ILE A 96 5.16 13.96 4.47
N SER A 97 5.70 13.37 5.53
CA SER A 97 6.87 13.89 6.24
C SER A 97 7.68 12.75 6.86
N GLU A 98 8.90 13.02 7.21
CA GLU A 98 9.77 12.14 8.01
C GLU A 98 9.63 12.42 9.50
N ASP A 99 9.26 13.66 9.83
CA ASP A 99 9.10 14.13 11.20
C ASP A 99 7.67 13.87 11.68
N ILE A 100 7.53 12.92 12.60
CA ILE A 100 6.25 12.58 13.20
C ILE A 100 5.64 13.73 14.01
N GLU A 101 6.46 14.59 14.59
CA GLU A 101 5.96 15.75 15.35
C GLU A 101 5.40 16.81 14.40
N GLU A 102 6.01 16.99 13.24
CA GLU A 102 5.48 17.83 12.17
C GLU A 102 4.13 17.30 11.66
N ILE A 103 4.04 15.99 11.41
CA ILE A 103 2.80 15.31 11.03
C ILE A 103 1.71 15.63 12.05
N VAL A 104 1.98 15.39 13.34
CA VAL A 104 1.01 15.61 14.41
C VAL A 104 0.53 17.06 14.49
N ARG A 105 1.44 18.03 14.39
CA ARG A 105 1.05 19.46 14.39
C ARG A 105 0.09 19.80 13.26
N ASN A 106 0.36 19.28 12.06
CA ASN A 106 -0.45 19.62 10.89
C ASN A 106 -1.82 18.93 10.92
N ILE A 107 -1.91 17.63 11.19
CA ILE A 107 -3.20 16.92 11.22
C ILE A 107 -4.15 17.46 12.28
N VAL A 108 -3.60 17.89 13.42
CA VAL A 108 -4.41 18.55 14.50
C VAL A 108 -4.83 19.96 14.06
N GLY A 109 -3.92 20.74 13.46
CA GLY A 109 -4.19 22.10 13.01
C GLY A 109 -5.26 22.20 11.93
N TRP A 110 -5.34 21.24 11.02
CA TRP A 110 -6.36 21.19 9.95
C TRP A 110 -7.70 20.61 10.39
N ASN A 111 -7.81 20.18 11.66
CA ASN A 111 -9.05 19.63 12.23
C ASN A 111 -9.68 18.50 11.40
N THR A 112 -8.85 17.63 10.79
CA THR A 112 -9.34 16.48 10.01
C THR A 112 -10.36 15.65 10.82
N GLU A 113 -11.35 15.05 10.15
CA GLU A 113 -12.41 14.27 10.83
C GLU A 113 -12.03 12.81 11.03
N GLY A 114 -11.07 12.32 10.25
CA GLY A 114 -10.49 11.01 10.35
C GLY A 114 -9.11 10.94 9.73
N LEU A 115 -8.37 9.88 10.02
CA LEU A 115 -7.05 9.62 9.46
C LEU A 115 -6.96 8.22 8.87
N ILE A 116 -6.23 8.10 7.76
CA ILE A 116 -5.69 6.83 7.28
C ILE A 116 -4.17 6.94 7.35
N LEU A 117 -3.56 6.02 8.08
CA LEU A 117 -2.13 5.99 8.39
C LEU A 117 -1.49 4.82 7.66
N ILE A 118 -0.58 5.09 6.72
CA ILE A 118 0.00 4.07 5.84
C ILE A 118 1.43 3.76 6.27
N GLY A 119 1.75 2.48 6.51
CA GLY A 119 3.09 1.99 6.83
C GLY A 119 3.66 2.55 8.14
N MET A 120 2.81 2.80 9.14
CA MET A 120 3.23 3.36 10.42
C MET A 120 3.84 2.30 11.32
N LEU A 121 4.99 2.61 11.90
CA LEU A 121 5.56 1.84 12.98
C LEU A 121 4.77 2.09 14.28
N HIS A 122 4.88 1.14 15.20
CA HIS A 122 4.17 1.17 16.48
C HIS A 122 4.33 2.49 17.26
N ASP A 123 5.56 2.94 17.46
CA ASP A 123 5.86 4.14 18.24
C ASP A 123 5.32 5.42 17.60
N ASP A 124 5.38 5.49 16.26
CA ASP A 124 4.82 6.61 15.49
C ASP A 124 3.29 6.67 15.65
N TYR A 125 2.62 5.51 15.56
CA TYR A 125 1.19 5.41 15.83
C TYR A 125 0.82 5.89 17.23
N LEU A 126 1.56 5.47 18.26
CA LEU A 126 1.30 5.92 19.63
C LEU A 126 1.47 7.43 19.79
N LYS A 127 2.50 8.04 19.19
CA LYS A 127 2.70 9.48 19.17
C LYS A 127 1.52 10.21 18.54
N ILE A 128 1.06 9.76 17.36
CA ILE A 128 -0.13 10.32 16.71
C ILE A 128 -1.34 10.19 17.62
N ARG A 129 -1.63 9.00 18.14
CA ARG A 129 -2.80 8.73 18.99
C ARG A 129 -2.76 9.48 20.33
N SER A 130 -1.59 9.88 20.82
CA SER A 130 -1.48 10.69 22.02
C SER A 130 -2.16 12.06 21.89
N LYS A 131 -2.13 12.65 20.70
CA LYS A 131 -2.64 13.98 20.35
C LYS A 131 -3.93 13.96 19.53
N TYR A 132 -4.09 12.98 18.66
CA TYR A 132 -5.25 12.85 17.77
C TYR A 132 -6.21 11.77 18.28
N LYS A 133 -7.42 12.17 18.71
CA LYS A 133 -8.41 11.28 19.37
C LYS A 133 -9.56 10.85 18.45
N LYS A 134 -9.69 11.50 17.28
CA LYS A 134 -10.71 11.16 16.30
C LYS A 134 -10.44 9.80 15.62
N PRO A 135 -11.37 9.26 14.82
CA PRO A 135 -11.19 8.00 14.10
C PRO A 135 -9.89 7.92 13.31
N ALA A 136 -9.25 6.77 13.36
CA ALA A 136 -8.05 6.50 12.58
C ALA A 136 -7.99 5.01 12.19
N VAL A 137 -7.68 4.73 10.92
CA VAL A 137 -7.46 3.41 10.35
C VAL A 137 -6.02 3.30 9.89
N LEU A 138 -5.41 2.17 10.12
CA LEU A 138 -4.05 1.84 9.70
C LEU A 138 -4.09 0.98 8.43
N ILE A 139 -3.12 1.16 7.56
CA ILE A 139 -2.81 0.26 6.45
C ILE A 139 -1.37 -0.18 6.61
N ASP A 140 -1.12 -1.50 6.54
CA ASP A 140 0.20 -2.12 6.66
C ASP A 140 0.98 -1.70 7.91
N SER A 141 0.29 -1.66 9.04
CA SER A 141 0.92 -1.35 10.31
C SER A 141 0.97 -2.59 11.18
N TYR A 142 2.17 -3.03 11.49
CA TYR A 142 2.41 -4.19 12.35
C TYR A 142 2.55 -3.72 13.79
N THR A 143 1.42 -3.58 14.46
CA THR A 143 1.37 -3.19 15.87
C THR A 143 1.37 -4.44 16.75
N PRO A 144 2.14 -4.46 17.85
CA PRO A 144 2.08 -5.57 18.79
C PRO A 144 0.67 -5.81 19.33
N LYS A 145 0.33 -7.07 19.62
CA LYS A 145 -1.00 -7.53 20.09
C LYS A 145 -1.51 -6.82 21.35
N ASN A 146 -0.68 -6.05 22.03
CA ASN A 146 -0.97 -5.42 23.33
C ASN A 146 -1.64 -4.03 23.23
N ILE A 147 -1.86 -3.50 22.01
CA ILE A 147 -2.53 -2.21 21.86
C ILE A 147 -4.03 -2.44 21.80
N ALA A 148 -4.74 -1.80 22.71
CA ALA A 148 -6.20 -1.77 22.67
C ALA A 148 -6.69 -0.74 21.63
N ARG A 149 -7.68 -1.16 20.84
CA ARG A 149 -8.49 -0.28 19.97
C ARG A 149 -7.75 0.35 18.79
N TYR A 150 -7.37 -0.45 17.84
CA TYR A 150 -6.98 0.01 16.51
C TYR A 150 -7.72 -0.78 15.41
N VAL A 151 -7.80 -0.20 14.23
CA VAL A 151 -8.22 -0.89 12.99
C VAL A 151 -7.04 -0.86 12.06
N ASN A 152 -6.62 -2.02 11.59
CA ASN A 152 -5.57 -2.18 10.60
C ASN A 152 -6.07 -3.04 9.44
N ILE A 153 -5.87 -2.55 8.23
CA ILE A 153 -6.13 -3.28 6.99
C ILE A 153 -4.78 -3.69 6.43
N GLY A 154 -4.42 -4.93 6.66
CA GLY A 154 -3.16 -5.54 6.24
C GLY A 154 -3.34 -6.52 5.10
N LEU A 155 -2.30 -7.29 4.86
CA LEU A 155 -2.20 -8.30 3.84
C LEU A 155 -1.68 -9.60 4.46
N ASP A 156 -1.97 -10.74 3.83
CA ASP A 156 -1.36 -12.03 4.18
C ASP A 156 0.07 -12.12 3.63
N ASP A 157 0.93 -11.20 4.11
CA ASP A 157 2.32 -11.06 3.66
C ASP A 157 3.15 -12.31 3.91
N GLU A 158 2.93 -13.00 5.05
CA GLU A 158 3.60 -14.27 5.34
C GLU A 158 3.21 -15.35 4.32
N GLU A 159 1.91 -15.46 4.04
CA GLU A 159 1.42 -16.42 3.04
C GLU A 159 1.97 -16.09 1.65
N GLY A 160 2.06 -14.80 1.29
CA GLY A 160 2.67 -14.38 0.03
C GLY A 160 4.14 -14.80 -0.08
N GLY A 161 4.91 -14.60 0.99
CA GLY A 161 6.30 -15.06 1.06
C GLY A 161 6.43 -16.58 0.95
N TYR A 162 5.53 -17.30 1.62
CA TYR A 162 5.45 -18.75 1.56
C TYR A 162 5.09 -19.27 0.16
N LEU A 163 4.01 -18.76 -0.44
CA LEU A 163 3.53 -19.20 -1.77
C LEU A 163 4.60 -19.00 -2.85
N MET A 164 5.29 -17.86 -2.86
CA MET A 164 6.34 -17.57 -3.81
C MET A 164 7.53 -18.51 -3.65
N THR A 165 7.98 -18.71 -2.41
CA THR A 165 9.11 -19.58 -2.14
C THR A 165 8.78 -21.04 -2.46
N LYS A 166 7.59 -21.50 -2.06
CA LYS A 166 7.11 -22.83 -2.41
C LYS A 166 7.11 -23.04 -3.92
N TYR A 167 6.60 -22.09 -4.69
CA TYR A 167 6.61 -22.17 -6.15
C TYR A 167 8.02 -22.30 -6.73
N LEU A 168 8.99 -21.53 -6.22
CA LEU A 168 10.38 -21.65 -6.66
C LEU A 168 10.97 -23.02 -6.30
N LEU A 169 10.64 -23.57 -5.13
CA LEU A 169 11.07 -24.90 -4.70
C LEU A 169 10.43 -26.00 -5.54
N ASP A 170 9.15 -25.86 -5.90
CA ASP A 170 8.43 -26.78 -6.81
C ASP A 170 9.03 -26.75 -8.22
N CYS A 171 9.53 -25.60 -8.67
CA CYS A 171 10.29 -25.45 -9.92
C CYS A 171 11.71 -26.04 -9.84
N GLY A 172 12.14 -26.62 -8.71
CA GLY A 172 13.44 -27.26 -8.54
C GLY A 172 14.55 -26.35 -8.00
N HIS A 173 14.25 -25.07 -7.74
CA HIS A 173 15.24 -24.17 -7.14
C HIS A 173 15.54 -24.56 -5.70
N ARG A 174 16.83 -24.52 -5.31
CA ARG A 174 17.30 -24.80 -3.93
C ARG A 174 18.23 -23.72 -3.40
N LYS A 175 18.84 -22.94 -4.31
CA LYS A 175 19.69 -21.79 -3.99
C LYS A 175 18.91 -20.52 -4.31
N ILE A 176 18.13 -20.08 -3.35
CA ILE A 176 17.21 -18.93 -3.47
C ILE A 176 17.71 -17.83 -2.54
N ALA A 177 17.95 -16.62 -3.06
CA ALA A 177 18.18 -15.45 -2.22
C ALA A 177 16.88 -14.68 -2.03
N PHE A 178 16.65 -14.20 -0.79
CA PHE A 178 15.60 -13.25 -0.48
C PHE A 178 16.19 -11.83 -0.47
N LEU A 179 15.54 -10.92 -1.23
CA LEU A 179 16.02 -9.54 -1.40
C LEU A 179 14.99 -8.54 -0.90
N ALA A 180 15.38 -7.72 0.07
CA ALA A 180 14.54 -6.69 0.68
C ALA A 180 15.33 -5.39 0.90
N ASP A 181 14.67 -4.27 1.17
CA ASP A 181 15.36 -3.01 1.52
C ASP A 181 15.48 -2.77 3.03
N ASN A 182 14.81 -3.60 3.80
CA ASN A 182 14.86 -3.59 5.26
C ASN A 182 14.40 -4.94 5.81
N MET A 183 14.54 -5.11 7.12
CA MET A 183 14.04 -6.29 7.83
C MET A 183 13.07 -5.90 8.93
N GLU A 184 12.13 -5.01 8.59
CA GLU A 184 11.06 -4.54 9.46
C GLU A 184 9.72 -4.58 8.73
N GLY A 185 8.61 -4.62 9.48
CA GLY A 185 7.26 -4.53 8.93
C GLY A 185 6.97 -5.63 7.90
N VAL A 186 6.47 -5.24 6.73
CA VAL A 186 6.02 -6.14 5.65
C VAL A 186 7.13 -7.05 5.13
N ASP A 187 8.34 -6.51 4.93
CA ASP A 187 9.44 -7.27 4.35
C ASP A 187 9.90 -8.40 5.28
N TYR A 188 9.93 -8.12 6.59
CA TYR A 188 10.22 -9.14 7.58
C TYR A 188 9.15 -10.24 7.61
N ILE A 189 7.88 -9.89 7.50
CA ILE A 189 6.78 -10.87 7.50
C ILE A 189 6.83 -11.73 6.23
N ARG A 190 7.10 -11.15 5.06
CA ARG A 190 7.34 -11.91 3.82
C ARG A 190 8.51 -12.87 3.96
N TYR A 191 9.58 -12.42 4.63
CA TYR A 191 10.73 -13.28 4.91
C TYR A 191 10.38 -14.45 5.86
N THR A 192 9.50 -14.26 6.86
CA THR A 192 9.05 -15.39 7.69
C THR A 192 8.31 -16.45 6.89
N GLY A 193 7.51 -16.05 5.90
CA GLY A 193 6.88 -16.96 4.94
C GLY A 193 7.90 -17.71 4.08
N HIS A 194 8.93 -17.02 3.60
CA HIS A 194 10.06 -17.63 2.90
C HIS A 194 10.74 -18.70 3.76
N GLN A 195 11.05 -18.38 5.01
CA GLN A 195 11.66 -19.32 5.93
C GLN A 195 10.78 -20.56 6.18
N ARG A 196 9.46 -20.36 6.35
CA ARG A 196 8.48 -21.48 6.54
C ARG A 196 8.54 -22.45 5.37
N ALA A 197 8.53 -21.96 4.13
CA ALA A 197 8.60 -22.80 2.94
C ALA A 197 9.94 -23.55 2.84
N LEU A 198 11.07 -22.92 3.14
CA LEU A 198 12.38 -23.60 3.16
C LEU A 198 12.39 -24.74 4.18
N GLN A 199 11.87 -24.51 5.39
CA GLN A 199 11.81 -25.52 6.45
C GLN A 199 10.93 -26.72 6.05
N GLU A 200 9.78 -26.51 5.41
CA GLU A 200 8.90 -27.58 4.92
C GLU A 200 9.58 -28.46 3.86
N TYR A 201 10.52 -27.90 3.09
CA TYR A 201 11.33 -28.63 2.10
C TYR A 201 12.64 -29.18 2.68
N GLY A 202 12.83 -29.11 4.01
CA GLY A 202 14.02 -29.62 4.70
C GLY A 202 15.29 -28.85 4.37
N LEU A 203 15.18 -27.58 4.00
CA LEU A 203 16.31 -26.71 3.70
C LEU A 203 16.66 -25.83 4.91
N ASP A 204 17.96 -25.67 5.14
CA ASP A 204 18.43 -24.77 6.19
C ASP A 204 18.20 -23.31 5.83
N ILE A 205 17.93 -22.50 6.87
CA ILE A 205 17.86 -21.06 6.75
C ILE A 205 19.28 -20.51 6.84
N ASP A 206 19.81 -20.06 5.71
CA ASP A 206 21.12 -19.44 5.65
C ASP A 206 20.96 -17.91 5.54
N LEU A 207 21.48 -17.19 6.52
CA LEU A 207 21.42 -15.73 6.56
C LEU A 207 22.23 -15.07 5.44
N ASP A 208 23.20 -15.77 4.85
CA ASP A 208 23.95 -15.27 3.69
C ASP A 208 23.08 -15.22 2.42
N ASN A 209 21.92 -15.88 2.44
CA ASN A 209 20.92 -15.81 1.37
C ASN A 209 19.92 -14.66 1.55
N LEU A 210 20.00 -13.91 2.65
CA LEU A 210 19.25 -12.68 2.88
C LEU A 210 20.09 -11.48 2.45
N ILE A 211 19.66 -10.82 1.38
CA ILE A 211 20.37 -9.68 0.81
C ILE A 211 19.58 -8.40 1.05
N VAL A 212 20.15 -7.45 1.79
CA VAL A 212 19.54 -6.16 2.05
C VAL A 212 20.02 -5.14 1.01
N ILE A 213 19.09 -4.68 0.18
CA ILE A 213 19.33 -3.64 -0.83
C ILE A 213 19.27 -2.28 -0.12
N ARG A 214 20.34 -1.51 -0.16
CA ARG A 214 20.33 -0.16 0.38
C ARG A 214 19.32 0.70 -0.41
N PRO A 215 18.30 1.27 0.24
CA PRO A 215 17.21 1.94 -0.46
C PRO A 215 17.62 3.27 -1.09
N SER A 216 18.65 3.93 -0.54
CA SER A 216 19.17 5.21 -1.02
C SER A 216 19.58 5.13 -2.50
N LYS A 217 19.11 6.09 -3.30
CA LYS A 217 19.47 6.19 -4.72
C LYS A 217 20.99 6.21 -4.96
N TYR A 218 21.74 6.82 -4.05
CA TYR A 218 23.19 6.94 -4.15
C TYR A 218 23.91 5.63 -3.78
N GLU A 219 23.37 4.86 -2.85
CA GLU A 219 23.97 3.61 -2.38
C GLU A 219 23.45 2.38 -3.12
N ARG A 220 22.30 2.51 -3.78
CA ARG A 220 21.63 1.42 -4.50
C ARG A 220 22.51 0.83 -5.60
N GLN A 221 23.27 1.67 -6.31
CA GLN A 221 24.20 1.18 -7.33
C GLN A 221 25.26 0.27 -6.72
N GLY A 222 25.82 0.62 -5.57
CA GLY A 222 26.74 -0.23 -4.83
C GLY A 222 26.11 -1.58 -4.44
N SER A 223 24.84 -1.55 -3.95
CA SER A 223 24.10 -2.79 -3.67
C SER A 223 23.90 -3.65 -4.92
N MET A 224 23.63 -3.05 -6.08
CA MET A 224 23.49 -3.80 -7.33
C MET A 224 24.81 -4.47 -7.75
N GLU A 225 25.94 -3.82 -7.52
CA GLU A 225 27.28 -4.38 -7.80
C GLU A 225 27.61 -5.54 -6.84
N GLU A 226 27.29 -5.39 -5.57
CA GLU A 226 27.43 -6.45 -4.55
C GLU A 226 26.56 -7.67 -4.90
N ILE A 227 25.31 -7.45 -5.31
CA ILE A 227 24.39 -8.52 -5.74
C ILE A 227 24.91 -9.21 -6.99
N TYR A 228 25.41 -8.46 -7.98
CA TYR A 228 25.98 -9.03 -9.18
C TYR A 228 27.19 -9.95 -8.86
N ALA A 229 28.05 -9.54 -7.95
CA ALA A 229 29.21 -10.32 -7.55
C ALA A 229 28.85 -11.71 -6.95
N VAL A 230 27.69 -11.82 -6.31
CA VAL A 230 27.22 -13.07 -5.69
C VAL A 230 26.12 -13.80 -6.47
N ALA A 231 25.60 -13.21 -7.54
CA ALA A 231 24.46 -13.75 -8.31
C ALA A 231 24.71 -15.20 -8.79
N HIS A 232 25.97 -15.54 -9.14
CA HIS A 232 26.36 -16.88 -9.58
C HIS A 232 26.16 -17.98 -8.53
N LYS A 233 25.98 -17.62 -7.25
CA LYS A 233 25.73 -18.58 -6.16
C LYS A 233 24.27 -19.06 -6.13
N PHE A 234 23.36 -18.36 -6.79
CA PHE A 234 21.92 -18.57 -6.72
C PHE A 234 21.35 -19.02 -8.05
N THR A 235 20.21 -19.70 -7.98
CA THR A 235 19.41 -20.06 -9.15
C THR A 235 18.15 -19.21 -9.26
N ALA A 236 17.72 -18.58 -8.16
CA ALA A 236 16.57 -17.68 -8.13
C ALA A 236 16.77 -16.55 -7.12
N PHE A 237 16.22 -15.39 -7.46
CA PHE A 237 16.06 -14.24 -6.59
C PHE A 237 14.58 -14.02 -6.29
N MET A 238 14.22 -14.00 -5.01
CA MET A 238 12.91 -13.60 -4.53
C MET A 238 12.99 -12.18 -3.99
N CYS A 239 12.47 -11.22 -4.73
CA CYS A 239 12.44 -9.83 -4.31
C CYS A 239 11.16 -9.50 -3.54
N CYS A 240 11.27 -8.69 -2.48
CA CYS A 240 10.15 -8.29 -1.65
C CYS A 240 9.14 -7.35 -2.36
N SER A 241 9.48 -6.81 -3.55
CA SER A 241 8.57 -6.01 -4.38
C SER A 241 8.93 -6.09 -5.87
N ASP A 242 7.95 -5.83 -6.72
CA ASP A 242 8.14 -5.76 -8.18
C ASP A 242 9.13 -4.66 -8.58
N TYR A 243 9.13 -3.54 -7.83
CA TYR A 243 10.06 -2.44 -8.06
C TYR A 243 11.52 -2.88 -7.97
N TYR A 244 11.88 -3.63 -6.91
CA TYR A 244 13.24 -4.14 -6.75
C TYR A 244 13.57 -5.22 -7.78
N ALA A 245 12.62 -6.12 -8.06
CA ALA A 245 12.81 -7.16 -9.06
C ALA A 245 13.14 -6.56 -10.44
N VAL A 246 12.34 -5.61 -10.92
CA VAL A 246 12.54 -5.00 -12.24
C VAL A 246 13.79 -4.12 -12.29
N THR A 247 14.10 -3.40 -11.21
CA THR A 247 15.33 -2.60 -11.10
C THR A 247 16.56 -3.50 -11.19
N LEU A 248 16.53 -4.63 -10.48
CA LEU A 248 17.62 -5.61 -10.48
C LEU A 248 17.75 -6.32 -11.82
N MET A 249 16.62 -6.74 -12.43
CA MET A 249 16.61 -7.30 -13.79
C MET A 249 17.29 -6.38 -14.79
N LYS A 250 16.93 -5.09 -14.77
CA LYS A 250 17.53 -4.09 -15.67
C LYS A 250 19.04 -4.01 -15.49
N TYR A 251 19.52 -3.96 -14.25
CA TYR A 251 20.94 -3.87 -13.95
C TYR A 251 21.70 -5.12 -14.36
N LEU A 252 21.21 -6.31 -13.98
CA LEU A 252 21.85 -7.59 -14.24
C LEU A 252 21.85 -7.95 -15.72
N LYS A 253 20.78 -7.62 -16.48
CA LYS A 253 20.77 -7.76 -17.94
C LYS A 253 21.84 -6.94 -18.62
N ALA A 254 22.12 -5.73 -18.13
CA ALA A 254 23.22 -4.91 -18.65
C ALA A 254 24.61 -5.52 -18.37
N LYS A 255 24.69 -6.44 -17.40
CA LYS A 255 25.90 -7.24 -17.09
C LYS A 255 25.94 -8.59 -17.80
N GLY A 256 24.96 -8.88 -18.66
CA GLY A 256 24.91 -10.10 -19.47
C GLY A 256 24.13 -11.27 -18.86
N ILE A 257 23.50 -11.12 -17.68
CA ILE A 257 22.66 -12.16 -17.09
C ILE A 257 21.31 -12.21 -17.84
N ARG A 258 20.91 -13.40 -18.27
CA ARG A 258 19.64 -13.65 -18.94
C ARG A 258 18.61 -14.18 -17.94
N PHE A 259 17.38 -13.67 -18.04
CA PHE A 259 16.23 -14.13 -17.27
C PHE A 259 15.22 -14.80 -18.19
N PRO A 260 14.70 -15.99 -17.84
CA PRO A 260 15.01 -16.81 -16.66
C PRO A 260 16.19 -17.79 -16.90
N GLU A 261 16.89 -17.75 -18.03
CA GLU A 261 17.83 -18.80 -18.47
C GLU A 261 19.00 -19.00 -17.50
N ASP A 262 19.62 -17.91 -17.06
CA ASP A 262 20.77 -17.95 -16.15
C ASP A 262 20.35 -17.77 -14.68
N LEU A 263 19.28 -17.01 -14.43
CA LEU A 263 18.77 -16.69 -13.11
C LEU A 263 17.27 -16.44 -13.15
N SER A 264 16.49 -17.12 -12.32
CA SER A 264 15.08 -16.82 -12.11
C SER A 264 14.90 -15.62 -11.17
N ILE A 265 13.83 -14.85 -11.35
CA ILE A 265 13.54 -13.72 -10.48
C ILE A 265 12.03 -13.57 -10.27
N THR A 266 11.64 -13.22 -9.05
CA THR A 266 10.24 -13.00 -8.68
C THR A 266 10.07 -11.70 -7.92
N GLY A 267 8.84 -11.17 -7.90
CA GLY A 267 8.49 -9.95 -7.22
C GLY A 267 7.33 -10.13 -6.24
N PHE A 268 6.76 -9.00 -5.84
CA PHE A 268 5.58 -8.90 -5.00
C PHE A 268 4.85 -7.61 -5.38
N ASP A 269 3.53 -7.60 -5.48
CA ASP A 269 2.53 -6.56 -5.69
C ASP A 269 1.64 -6.81 -6.91
N ASP A 270 2.15 -7.40 -7.99
CA ASP A 270 1.50 -7.58 -9.30
C ASP A 270 1.11 -6.24 -9.95
N ASN A 271 1.97 -5.25 -9.78
CA ASN A 271 1.74 -3.92 -10.31
C ASN A 271 2.18 -3.80 -11.80
N LEU A 272 2.07 -2.59 -12.36
CA LEU A 272 2.41 -2.34 -13.76
C LEU A 272 3.86 -2.72 -14.12
N TYR A 273 4.80 -2.63 -13.20
CA TYR A 273 6.19 -3.05 -13.44
C TYR A 273 6.30 -4.53 -13.71
N ALA A 274 5.56 -5.37 -12.98
CA ALA A 274 5.57 -6.83 -13.20
C ALA A 274 5.05 -7.20 -14.58
N GLN A 275 4.01 -6.51 -15.06
CA GLN A 275 3.35 -6.78 -16.34
C GLN A 275 4.20 -6.31 -17.54
N LEU A 276 4.87 -5.16 -17.39
CA LEU A 276 5.70 -4.56 -18.45
C LEU A 276 7.15 -5.06 -18.47
N ALA A 277 7.58 -5.81 -17.45
CA ALA A 277 8.91 -6.40 -17.43
C ALA A 277 9.09 -7.37 -18.61
N CYS A 278 10.33 -7.53 -19.05
CA CYS A 278 10.71 -8.50 -20.09
C CYS A 278 11.92 -9.32 -19.61
N PRO A 279 11.72 -10.64 -19.32
CA PRO A 279 10.46 -11.38 -19.32
C PRO A 279 9.46 -10.78 -18.32
N SER A 280 8.15 -11.08 -18.52
CA SER A 280 7.10 -10.66 -17.59
C SER A 280 7.29 -11.34 -16.24
N LEU A 281 7.05 -10.60 -15.14
CA LEU A 281 7.49 -11.00 -13.80
C LEU A 281 6.46 -11.90 -13.11
N THR A 282 6.88 -13.08 -12.69
CA THR A 282 6.17 -13.91 -11.71
C THR A 282 6.16 -13.19 -10.37
N THR A 283 4.99 -13.00 -9.77
CA THR A 283 4.81 -12.15 -8.61
C THR A 283 3.66 -12.62 -7.71
N ILE A 284 3.52 -12.01 -6.55
CA ILE A 284 2.34 -12.14 -5.69
C ILE A 284 1.41 -10.98 -5.95
N HIS A 285 0.17 -11.28 -6.31
CA HIS A 285 -0.89 -10.30 -6.47
C HIS A 285 -1.49 -9.91 -5.13
N GLN A 286 -1.67 -8.60 -4.94
CA GLN A 286 -2.47 -8.00 -3.89
C GLN A 286 -3.50 -7.03 -4.50
N ASP A 287 -4.73 -7.04 -3.97
CA ASP A 287 -5.76 -6.10 -4.41
C ASP A 287 -5.62 -4.78 -3.67
N ILE A 288 -4.77 -3.91 -4.21
CA ILE A 288 -4.46 -2.61 -3.61
C ILE A 288 -5.70 -1.71 -3.59
N PHE A 289 -6.50 -1.76 -4.67
CA PHE A 289 -7.71 -0.95 -4.78
C PHE A 289 -8.74 -1.34 -3.72
N GLN A 290 -9.00 -2.65 -3.56
CA GLN A 290 -9.90 -3.17 -2.54
C GLN A 290 -9.44 -2.77 -1.14
N ARG A 291 -8.12 -2.82 -0.88
CA ARG A 291 -7.54 -2.46 0.43
C ARG A 291 -7.80 -1.00 0.78
N GLY A 292 -7.60 -0.07 -0.16
CA GLY A 292 -7.91 1.34 0.01
C GLY A 292 -9.39 1.58 0.28
N THR A 293 -10.26 0.94 -0.51
CA THR A 293 -11.73 1.03 -0.35
C THR A 293 -12.19 0.56 1.03
N ILE A 294 -11.72 -0.63 1.47
CA ILE A 294 -12.06 -1.18 2.79
C ILE A 294 -11.55 -0.26 3.91
N ALA A 295 -10.34 0.30 3.79
CA ALA A 295 -9.81 1.21 4.80
C ALA A 295 -10.70 2.47 4.95
N ALA A 296 -11.15 3.04 3.85
CA ALA A 296 -12.07 4.17 3.85
C ALA A 296 -13.44 3.79 4.46
N GLU A 297 -14.02 2.65 4.09
CA GLU A 297 -15.28 2.15 4.67
C GLU A 297 -15.20 2.02 6.20
N TYR A 298 -14.13 1.43 6.70
CA TYR A 298 -13.93 1.26 8.14
C TYR A 298 -13.78 2.60 8.85
N LEU A 299 -13.07 3.55 8.23
CA LEU A 299 -12.93 4.91 8.76
C LEU A 299 -14.30 5.59 8.86
N PHE A 300 -15.14 5.54 7.82
CA PHE A 300 -16.46 6.17 7.83
C PHE A 300 -17.40 5.49 8.83
N LYS A 301 -17.39 4.17 8.94
CA LYS A 301 -18.13 3.48 10.03
C LYS A 301 -17.73 4.00 11.41
N MET A 302 -16.44 4.29 11.63
CA MET A 302 -15.95 4.87 12.89
C MET A 302 -16.38 6.34 13.06
N ILE A 303 -16.42 7.12 11.99
CA ILE A 303 -16.92 8.50 12.01
C ILE A 303 -18.42 8.51 12.37
N ASP A 304 -19.19 7.54 11.87
CA ASP A 304 -20.61 7.35 12.16
C ASP A 304 -20.90 6.72 13.53
N GLY A 305 -19.86 6.54 14.35
CA GLY A 305 -20.00 6.11 15.75
C GLY A 305 -19.70 4.63 16.02
N TRP A 306 -19.35 3.83 15.00
CA TRP A 306 -18.86 2.47 15.26
C TRP A 306 -17.54 2.50 16.02
N ASN A 307 -17.48 1.77 17.13
CA ASN A 307 -16.32 1.75 18.01
C ASN A 307 -15.76 0.33 18.18
N PRO A 308 -14.89 -0.11 17.27
CA PRO A 308 -14.29 -1.45 17.34
C PRO A 308 -13.36 -1.58 18.55
N LYS A 309 -13.30 -2.77 19.14
CA LYS A 309 -12.30 -3.08 20.17
C LYS A 309 -10.90 -3.13 19.55
N THR A 310 -10.71 -3.99 18.59
CA THR A 310 -9.51 -4.13 17.74
C THR A 310 -9.94 -4.92 16.52
N THR A 311 -9.50 -4.48 15.36
CA THR A 311 -9.73 -5.19 14.11
C THR A 311 -8.41 -5.19 13.34
N ASN A 312 -7.90 -6.38 13.08
CA ASN A 312 -6.78 -6.59 12.17
C ASN A 312 -7.30 -7.46 11.04
N LEU A 313 -7.65 -6.82 9.93
CA LEU A 313 -8.14 -7.50 8.73
C LEU A 313 -6.95 -7.77 7.82
N SER A 314 -6.72 -9.03 7.52
CA SER A 314 -5.72 -9.46 6.56
C SER A 314 -6.41 -9.82 5.24
N LEU A 315 -6.03 -9.18 4.14
CA LEU A 315 -6.55 -9.49 2.82
C LEU A 315 -5.72 -10.60 2.17
N PRO A 316 -6.37 -11.50 1.41
CA PRO A 316 -5.69 -12.62 0.79
C PRO A 316 -4.76 -12.16 -0.34
N VAL A 317 -3.76 -12.98 -0.60
CA VAL A 317 -2.83 -12.85 -1.72
C VAL A 317 -2.93 -14.06 -2.63
N ARG A 318 -2.42 -13.96 -3.85
CA ARG A 318 -2.31 -15.08 -4.77
C ARG A 318 -1.05 -15.01 -5.62
N LEU A 319 -0.50 -16.15 -5.94
CA LEU A 319 0.60 -16.27 -6.89
C LEU A 319 0.10 -15.99 -8.32
N VAL A 320 0.89 -15.22 -9.07
CA VAL A 320 0.72 -14.96 -10.49
C VAL A 320 1.98 -15.42 -11.22
N VAL A 321 1.88 -16.56 -11.88
CA VAL A 321 2.99 -17.16 -12.64
C VAL A 321 3.09 -16.48 -14.01
N ARG A 322 4.31 -16.08 -14.38
CA ARG A 322 4.69 -15.50 -15.68
C ARG A 322 6.02 -16.08 -16.14
N ASP A 323 6.77 -15.33 -16.96
CA ASP A 323 7.90 -15.83 -17.74
C ASP A 323 9.26 -15.72 -17.04
N SER A 324 9.32 -15.16 -15.82
CA SER A 324 10.59 -14.84 -15.16
C SER A 324 11.19 -15.96 -14.31
N VAL A 325 10.57 -17.15 -14.31
CA VAL A 325 11.04 -18.32 -13.56
C VAL A 325 11.24 -19.51 -14.51
N LYS A 326 12.40 -20.15 -14.41
CA LYS A 326 12.75 -21.36 -15.15
C LYS A 326 12.40 -22.59 -14.33
N LEU A 327 11.81 -23.59 -14.98
CA LEU A 327 11.64 -24.92 -14.43
C LEU A 327 12.98 -25.67 -14.51
N LEU A 328 13.57 -26.03 -13.39
CA LEU A 328 14.85 -26.76 -13.30
C LEU A 328 14.68 -28.26 -13.32
N ASN A 329 13.55 -28.75 -12.76
CA ASN A 329 13.16 -30.16 -12.78
C ASN A 329 11.85 -30.25 -13.57
N PRO A 330 11.89 -30.39 -14.90
CA PRO A 330 10.68 -30.67 -15.65
C PRO A 330 10.10 -32.00 -15.16
N PRO A 331 8.75 -32.15 -15.09
CA PRO A 331 8.15 -33.45 -14.80
C PRO A 331 8.74 -34.48 -15.77
N GLU A 332 9.09 -35.66 -15.25
CA GLU A 332 9.48 -36.78 -16.11
C GLU A 332 8.33 -37.00 -17.10
N ASP A 333 8.61 -36.96 -18.39
CA ASP A 333 7.64 -37.29 -19.42
C ASP A 333 7.26 -38.76 -19.22
N ASP A 334 6.06 -39.02 -18.74
CA ASP A 334 5.44 -40.36 -18.63
C ASP A 334 5.13 -40.97 -20.04
N SER A 335 5.90 -40.56 -21.05
CA SER A 335 5.87 -41.17 -22.37
C SER A 335 6.91 -42.26 -22.49
N SER A 336 6.93 -43.24 -21.58
CA SER A 336 7.41 -44.58 -21.93
C SER A 336 6.31 -45.28 -22.74
N ASP A 337 6.33 -44.99 -24.00
CA ASP A 337 5.64 -45.75 -25.03
C ASP A 337 5.84 -47.24 -24.82
N ASP A 338 4.77 -47.90 -24.38
CA ASP A 338 4.62 -49.35 -24.38
C ASP A 338 4.40 -49.81 -25.83
N SER A 339 5.46 -49.72 -26.64
CA SER A 339 5.49 -50.22 -28.02
C SER A 339 6.43 -51.43 -28.08
N SER A 340 6.09 -52.50 -27.29
CA SER A 340 6.65 -53.81 -27.52
C SER A 340 5.62 -54.90 -27.22
N ALA A 341 4.60 -54.99 -28.08
CA ALA A 341 3.79 -56.19 -28.19
C ALA A 341 3.27 -56.32 -29.62
N LEU A 342 4.04 -56.94 -30.46
CA LEU A 342 3.60 -57.78 -31.56
C LEU A 342 4.71 -58.75 -31.92
#